data_9c5e4edadcc0650f652918bd67e50d95
#
_entry.id   9c5e4edadcc0650f652918bd67e50d95
#
_cell.length_a   1.000
_cell.length_b   1.000
_cell.length_c   1.000
_cell.angle_alpha   90.00
_cell.angle_beta   90.00
_cell.angle_gamma   90.00
#
_symmetry.space_group_name_H-M   'P 1'
#
loop_
_entity.id
_entity.type
_entity.pdbx_description
1 polymer ?
#
loop_
_entity_poly.entity_id
_entity_poly.type
_entity_poly.pdbx_seq_one_letter_code
_entity_poly.pdbx_strand_id
1 'polypeptide(L)'
;VAEGRGDGACESVDVVVLGAGPAGLTLGNVLIDAGIDCVILERTSRRQVQTRTRAGFLAENTVRILERHGLADGLRRRGREHSRCEFRTEDGRFALDYAGLGRGERHTVYPQQELVSDLLACFLAAGGRIRFETEASAVLDADTDRPRVLVRDRDGRPDRWRARYVAGCDGRHGAARNSLPPGAVRRHHSDHGLSWLGLLAEAPPSMPAVAYAVHGRGFAGHMARTAEVTRYYVQCERGTSAESWSEDRIWDELALRMRTADYGPLNQGRVIQRGIVDLESDVLEPLRHGSLFLAGDAASLLSPSAAKGANLAVLEAEILGQALIADLLRGDSAGLERYSDQCLSVIWRAQEFSHWMIRLLHDVPGPDSSFQHALRRSRLASLRTSRSRQNWFAENYVGV
;
A
#
# COMPACT_ATOMS: atom_id res chain seq x y z
N VAL A 1 3.44 -6.00 44.16
CA VAL A 1 4.61 -5.70 44.95
C VAL A 1 5.78 -6.48 44.39
N ALA A 2 6.62 -5.88 43.66
CA ALA A 2 8.06 -6.04 43.48
C ALA A 2 8.45 -5.22 42.24
N GLU A 3 8.88 -3.98 42.48
CA GLU A 3 9.62 -3.21 41.49
C GLU A 3 10.95 -3.93 41.23
N GLY A 4 10.99 -4.72 40.17
CA GLY A 4 12.21 -5.30 39.64
C GLY A 4 13.02 -4.21 38.94
N ARG A 5 14.03 -3.65 39.63
CA ARG A 5 15.06 -2.80 39.04
C ARG A 5 15.83 -3.58 37.97
N GLY A 6 15.57 -3.30 36.73
CA GLY A 6 16.44 -3.55 35.61
C GLY A 6 16.52 -2.25 34.81
N ASP A 7 17.39 -1.33 35.24
CA ASP A 7 17.67 -0.05 34.60
C ASP A 7 18.58 -0.31 33.39
N GLY A 8 18.01 -0.89 32.33
CA GLY A 8 18.58 -0.80 30.99
C GLY A 8 18.53 0.67 30.57
N ALA A 9 19.65 1.23 30.10
CA ALA A 9 19.73 2.61 29.63
C ALA A 9 18.61 2.84 28.59
N CYS A 10 17.63 3.68 28.95
CA CYS A 10 16.53 4.04 28.06
C CYS A 10 17.11 4.88 26.91
N GLU A 11 17.17 4.32 25.71
CA GLU A 11 17.60 5.06 24.52
C GLU A 11 16.59 6.20 24.22
N SER A 12 17.10 7.37 23.83
CA SER A 12 16.28 8.54 23.52
C SER A 12 16.64 9.09 22.16
N VAL A 13 15.64 9.48 21.39
CA VAL A 13 15.74 10.06 20.04
C VAL A 13 14.68 11.14 19.85
N ASP A 14 14.76 11.92 18.77
CA ASP A 14 13.67 12.83 18.42
C ASP A 14 12.44 12.08 17.91
N VAL A 15 12.62 11.07 17.05
CA VAL A 15 11.52 10.32 16.45
C VAL A 15 11.78 8.81 16.50
N VAL A 16 10.84 8.06 17.05
CA VAL A 16 10.78 6.60 16.87
C VAL A 16 9.82 6.28 15.74
N VAL A 17 10.29 5.57 14.71
CA VAL A 17 9.48 5.08 13.60
C VAL A 17 9.22 3.59 13.78
N LEU A 18 7.97 3.18 13.82
CA LEU A 18 7.57 1.79 13.94
C LEU A 18 7.30 1.19 12.56
N GLY A 19 8.07 0.17 12.17
CA GLY A 19 7.96 -0.54 10.90
C GLY A 19 8.87 -0.02 9.78
N ALA A 20 9.50 -0.96 9.06
CA ALA A 20 10.37 -0.72 7.91
C ALA A 20 9.67 -1.00 6.56
N GLY A 21 8.40 -0.63 6.47
CA GLY A 21 7.65 -0.62 5.22
C GLY A 21 7.90 0.66 4.39
N PRO A 22 7.21 0.85 3.25
CA PRO A 22 7.36 2.05 2.42
C PRO A 22 7.19 3.35 3.19
N ALA A 23 6.19 3.46 4.08
CA ALA A 23 5.99 4.66 4.90
C ALA A 23 7.17 4.93 5.84
N GLY A 24 7.54 3.93 6.66
CA GLY A 24 8.58 4.11 7.68
C GLY A 24 9.96 4.37 7.09
N LEU A 25 10.32 3.67 6.00
CA LEU A 25 11.61 3.90 5.34
C LEU A 25 11.64 5.24 4.58
N THR A 26 10.53 5.67 3.98
CA THR A 26 10.46 7.00 3.37
C THR A 26 10.61 8.07 4.44
N LEU A 27 9.84 7.98 5.53
CA LEU A 27 9.92 8.92 6.65
C LEU A 27 11.32 8.96 7.25
N GLY A 28 11.93 7.79 7.52
CA GLY A 28 13.28 7.71 8.06
C GLY A 28 14.31 8.41 7.20
N ASN A 29 14.26 8.23 5.87
CA ASN A 29 15.15 8.91 4.92
C ASN A 29 14.92 10.43 4.94
N VAL A 30 13.67 10.89 4.94
CA VAL A 30 13.32 12.32 5.00
C VAL A 30 13.85 12.97 6.29
N LEU A 31 13.73 12.27 7.43
CA LEU A 31 14.18 12.79 8.73
C LEU A 31 15.70 12.84 8.83
N ILE A 32 16.41 11.78 8.41
CA ILE A 32 17.87 11.74 8.52
C ILE A 32 18.55 12.74 7.58
N ASP A 33 17.98 12.96 6.39
CA ASP A 33 18.46 13.98 5.44
C ASP A 33 18.38 15.40 6.04
N ALA A 34 17.39 15.65 6.89
CA ALA A 34 17.24 16.89 7.65
C ALA A 34 18.06 16.97 8.94
N GLY A 35 18.84 15.93 9.27
CA GLY A 35 19.65 15.87 10.51
C GLY A 35 18.85 15.56 11.77
N ILE A 36 17.62 15.04 11.65
CA ILE A 36 16.80 14.64 12.80
C ILE A 36 17.26 13.27 13.31
N ASP A 37 17.44 13.14 14.61
CA ASP A 37 17.79 11.88 15.25
C ASP A 37 16.58 10.94 15.30
N CYS A 38 16.63 9.87 14.51
CA CYS A 38 15.55 8.90 14.44
C CYS A 38 16.04 7.45 14.47
N VAL A 39 15.16 6.54 14.90
CA VAL A 39 15.37 5.10 14.84
C VAL A 39 14.15 4.42 14.22
N ILE A 40 14.40 3.42 13.36
CA ILE A 40 13.35 2.54 12.86
C ILE A 40 13.38 1.24 13.65
N LEU A 41 12.22 0.83 14.18
CA LEU A 41 12.04 -0.44 14.89
C LEU A 41 11.20 -1.38 14.02
N GLU A 42 11.77 -2.50 13.59
CA GLU A 42 11.12 -3.47 12.70
C GLU A 42 11.07 -4.86 13.33
N ARG A 43 9.87 -5.42 13.42
CA ARG A 43 9.63 -6.73 14.06
C ARG A 43 10.20 -7.92 13.29
N THR A 44 10.39 -7.78 11.97
CA THR A 44 10.87 -8.86 11.12
C THR A 44 12.37 -8.72 10.82
N SER A 45 12.96 -9.77 10.29
CA SER A 45 14.36 -9.74 9.89
C SER A 45 14.56 -8.86 8.65
N ARG A 46 15.78 -8.35 8.46
CA ARG A 46 16.16 -7.60 7.25
C ARG A 46 15.80 -8.36 5.97
N ARG A 47 16.07 -9.66 5.95
CA ARG A 47 15.74 -10.51 4.78
C ARG A 47 14.25 -10.50 4.49
N GLN A 48 13.39 -10.66 5.50
CA GLN A 48 11.94 -10.64 5.32
C GLN A 48 11.43 -9.29 4.80
N VAL A 49 11.97 -8.17 5.30
CA VAL A 49 11.66 -6.83 4.81
C VAL A 49 11.97 -6.72 3.31
N GLN A 50 13.16 -7.17 2.87
CA GLN A 50 13.64 -7.07 1.49
C GLN A 50 12.97 -8.07 0.52
N THR A 51 12.44 -9.18 1.02
CA THR A 51 11.86 -10.23 0.16
C THR A 51 10.33 -10.25 0.15
N ARG A 52 9.67 -9.44 0.98
CA ARG A 52 8.22 -9.40 1.06
C ARG A 52 7.60 -8.88 -0.22
N THR A 53 6.99 -9.79 -0.98
CA THR A 53 6.40 -9.47 -2.28
C THR A 53 5.07 -8.74 -2.13
N ARG A 54 4.98 -7.54 -2.67
CA ARG A 54 3.74 -6.77 -2.79
C ARG A 54 3.65 -6.15 -4.19
N ALA A 55 2.51 -5.49 -4.50
CA ALA A 55 2.36 -4.74 -5.74
C ALA A 55 3.45 -3.64 -5.83
N GLY A 56 3.82 -3.29 -7.05
CA GLY A 56 4.82 -2.26 -7.31
C GLY A 56 4.36 -1.42 -8.49
N PHE A 57 3.33 -0.60 -8.25
CA PHE A 57 2.74 0.29 -9.23
C PHE A 57 2.75 1.69 -8.63
N LEU A 58 3.77 2.48 -9.00
CA LEU A 58 4.01 3.78 -8.42
C LEU A 58 3.40 4.88 -9.28
N ALA A 59 2.60 5.72 -8.66
CA ALA A 59 2.03 6.91 -9.26
C ALA A 59 3.14 7.96 -9.54
N GLU A 60 2.95 8.80 -10.51
CA GLU A 60 3.93 9.83 -10.88
C GLU A 60 4.26 10.77 -9.72
N ASN A 61 3.26 11.13 -8.90
CA ASN A 61 3.50 11.93 -7.70
C ASN A 61 4.44 11.23 -6.70
N THR A 62 4.29 9.91 -6.52
CA THR A 62 5.20 9.12 -5.68
C THR A 62 6.62 9.15 -6.22
N VAL A 63 6.78 9.02 -7.54
CA VAL A 63 8.09 9.13 -8.19
C VAL A 63 8.72 10.50 -7.93
N ARG A 64 7.96 11.59 -8.11
CA ARG A 64 8.42 12.96 -7.84
C ARG A 64 8.83 13.18 -6.37
N ILE A 65 8.10 12.58 -5.42
CA ILE A 65 8.49 12.64 -4.00
C ILE A 65 9.84 11.94 -3.79
N LEU A 66 10.00 10.73 -4.29
CA LEU A 66 11.25 9.98 -4.18
C LEU A 66 12.41 10.71 -4.86
N GLU A 67 12.18 11.34 -6.02
CA GLU A 67 13.18 12.14 -6.73
C GLU A 67 13.63 13.37 -5.94
N ARG A 68 12.68 14.07 -5.31
CA ARG A 68 12.96 15.26 -4.49
C ARG A 68 13.91 14.95 -3.33
N HIS A 69 13.81 13.76 -2.78
CA HIS A 69 14.67 13.29 -1.67
C HIS A 69 15.88 12.47 -2.11
N GLY A 70 16.18 12.39 -3.43
CA GLY A 70 17.31 11.60 -3.92
C GLY A 70 17.15 10.08 -3.75
N LEU A 71 15.92 9.59 -3.58
CA LEU A 71 15.59 8.19 -3.30
C LEU A 71 15.16 7.39 -4.54
N ALA A 72 15.28 7.99 -5.74
CA ALA A 72 14.74 7.40 -6.98
C ALA A 72 15.78 6.72 -7.87
N ASP A 73 17.04 6.59 -7.49
CA ASP A 73 18.10 6.06 -8.35
C ASP A 73 17.85 4.64 -8.85
N GLY A 74 17.43 3.73 -7.97
CA GLY A 74 17.07 2.38 -8.34
C GLY A 74 15.84 2.35 -9.25
N LEU A 75 14.84 3.17 -8.92
CA LEU A 75 13.62 3.35 -9.70
C LEU A 75 13.92 3.83 -11.14
N ARG A 76 14.79 4.83 -11.30
CA ARG A 76 15.19 5.35 -12.62
C ARG A 76 15.90 4.30 -13.46
N ARG A 77 16.74 3.45 -12.86
CA ARG A 77 17.49 2.41 -13.59
C ARG A 77 16.63 1.21 -13.95
N ARG A 78 15.70 0.79 -13.11
CA ARG A 78 14.99 -0.49 -13.22
C ARG A 78 13.47 -0.35 -13.38
N GLY A 79 12.91 0.80 -13.08
CA GLY A 79 11.49 1.08 -13.25
C GLY A 79 11.09 1.07 -14.72
N ARG A 80 9.86 0.66 -14.99
CA ARG A 80 9.29 0.66 -16.34
C ARG A 80 8.04 1.50 -16.36
N GLU A 81 8.01 2.50 -17.22
CA GLU A 81 6.81 3.31 -17.42
C GLU A 81 5.66 2.45 -17.94
N HIS A 82 4.47 2.78 -17.48
CA HIS A 82 3.25 2.12 -17.84
C HIS A 82 2.13 3.15 -18.01
N SER A 83 1.47 3.14 -19.17
CA SER A 83 0.49 4.17 -19.54
C SER A 83 -0.87 3.59 -19.95
N ARG A 84 -1.02 2.27 -20.03
CA ARG A 84 -2.20 1.65 -20.62
C ARG A 84 -2.79 0.58 -19.71
N CYS A 85 -4.12 0.58 -19.59
CA CYS A 85 -4.83 -0.55 -19.01
C CYS A 85 -5.90 -1.05 -20.00
N GLU A 86 -6.22 -2.33 -19.94
CA GLU A 86 -7.18 -2.99 -20.80
C GLU A 86 -8.33 -3.55 -19.95
N PHE A 87 -9.55 -3.31 -20.37
CA PHE A 87 -10.74 -3.93 -19.82
C PHE A 87 -11.23 -5.01 -20.78
N ARG A 88 -11.47 -6.20 -20.26
CA ARG A 88 -12.00 -7.36 -20.98
C ARG A 88 -13.37 -7.72 -20.43
N THR A 89 -14.31 -7.93 -21.32
CA THR A 89 -15.68 -8.36 -21.02
C THR A 89 -16.07 -9.47 -21.97
N GLU A 90 -17.18 -10.12 -21.74
CA GLU A 90 -17.74 -11.11 -22.67
C GLU A 90 -18.08 -10.48 -24.04
N ASP A 91 -18.36 -9.17 -24.08
CA ASP A 91 -18.67 -8.41 -25.30
C ASP A 91 -17.39 -7.93 -26.06
N GLY A 92 -16.19 -8.27 -25.58
CA GLY A 92 -14.92 -7.88 -26.17
C GLY A 92 -14.01 -7.07 -25.23
N ARG A 93 -13.03 -6.37 -25.79
CA ARG A 93 -12.05 -5.62 -25.03
C ARG A 93 -11.89 -4.17 -25.50
N PHE A 94 -11.43 -3.31 -24.63
CA PHE A 94 -10.97 -1.97 -24.94
C PHE A 94 -9.81 -1.56 -24.04
N ALA A 95 -8.94 -0.70 -24.54
CA ALA A 95 -7.80 -0.18 -23.78
C ALA A 95 -7.98 1.33 -23.53
N LEU A 96 -7.49 1.78 -22.37
CA LEU A 96 -7.35 3.19 -22.05
C LEU A 96 -5.85 3.52 -21.99
N ASP A 97 -5.42 4.44 -22.82
CA ASP A 97 -4.10 5.07 -22.72
C ASP A 97 -4.24 6.29 -21.79
N TYR A 98 -4.06 6.03 -20.51
CA TYR A 98 -4.29 7.06 -19.50
C TYR A 98 -3.20 8.14 -19.48
N ALA A 99 -2.02 7.93 -20.11
CA ALA A 99 -1.05 8.98 -20.33
C ALA A 99 -1.50 10.02 -21.39
N GLY A 100 -2.43 9.64 -22.27
CA GLY A 100 -3.09 10.58 -23.18
C GLY A 100 -4.39 11.19 -22.64
N LEU A 101 -4.68 10.99 -21.34
CA LEU A 101 -5.92 11.36 -20.67
C LEU A 101 -5.62 12.17 -19.38
N GLY A 102 -6.63 12.87 -18.87
CA GLY A 102 -6.54 13.58 -17.62
C GLY A 102 -5.37 14.56 -17.60
N ARG A 103 -4.43 14.38 -16.68
CA ARG A 103 -3.23 15.21 -16.53
C ARG A 103 -2.03 14.70 -17.33
N GLY A 104 -2.16 13.63 -18.08
CA GLY A 104 -1.07 13.01 -18.82
C GLY A 104 -0.06 12.23 -17.96
N GLU A 105 -0.43 11.90 -16.73
CA GLU A 105 0.43 11.21 -15.77
C GLU A 105 0.53 9.71 -16.08
N ARG A 106 1.61 9.08 -15.63
CA ARG A 106 1.92 7.67 -15.85
C ARG A 106 2.18 6.96 -14.55
N HIS A 107 2.09 5.63 -14.58
CA HIS A 107 2.66 4.81 -13.52
C HIS A 107 4.06 4.34 -13.88
N THR A 108 4.82 4.05 -12.84
CA THR A 108 6.06 3.28 -12.97
C THR A 108 5.88 1.93 -12.30
N VAL A 109 6.05 0.86 -13.06
CA VAL A 109 6.13 -0.50 -12.52
C VAL A 109 7.49 -0.68 -11.89
N TYR A 110 7.50 -0.77 -10.57
CA TYR A 110 8.71 -1.02 -9.78
C TYR A 110 8.34 -1.92 -8.59
N PRO A 111 8.81 -3.17 -8.53
CA PRO A 111 8.43 -4.09 -7.48
C PRO A 111 8.64 -3.48 -6.09
N GLN A 112 7.64 -3.57 -5.21
CA GLN A 112 7.73 -2.92 -3.90
C GLN A 112 8.92 -3.41 -3.07
N GLN A 113 9.34 -4.68 -3.21
CA GLN A 113 10.54 -5.20 -2.54
C GLN A 113 11.83 -4.51 -3.02
N GLU A 114 11.89 -4.10 -4.30
CA GLU A 114 13.02 -3.32 -4.83
C GLU A 114 13.01 -1.90 -4.23
N LEU A 115 11.85 -1.25 -4.23
CA LEU A 115 11.68 0.07 -3.61
C LEU A 115 12.11 0.04 -2.13
N VAL A 116 11.63 -0.93 -1.37
CA VAL A 116 11.95 -1.09 0.06
C VAL A 116 13.44 -1.36 0.24
N SER A 117 14.06 -2.18 -0.62
CA SER A 117 15.50 -2.47 -0.56
C SER A 117 16.33 -1.23 -0.86
N ASP A 118 15.93 -0.41 -1.85
CA ASP A 118 16.62 0.83 -2.17
C ASP A 118 16.49 1.87 -1.05
N LEU A 119 15.27 2.07 -0.53
CA LEU A 119 15.04 2.99 0.60
C LEU A 119 15.82 2.57 1.84
N LEU A 120 15.90 1.27 2.13
CA LEU A 120 16.69 0.74 3.23
C LEU A 120 18.18 0.97 3.01
N ALA A 121 18.68 0.76 1.80
CA ALA A 121 20.08 0.99 1.47
C ALA A 121 20.46 2.47 1.60
N CYS A 122 19.61 3.39 1.13
CA CYS A 122 19.80 4.84 1.29
C CYS A 122 19.82 5.23 2.78
N PHE A 123 18.86 4.75 3.56
CA PHE A 123 18.77 5.04 4.99
C PHE A 123 20.02 4.60 5.76
N LEU A 124 20.51 3.38 5.49
CA LEU A 124 21.72 2.88 6.13
C LEU A 124 22.98 3.60 5.66
N ALA A 125 23.06 3.96 4.37
CA ALA A 125 24.19 4.72 3.82
C ALA A 125 24.29 6.13 4.41
N ALA A 126 23.15 6.74 4.76
CA ALA A 126 23.08 8.02 5.47
C ALA A 126 23.37 7.91 6.98
N GLY A 127 23.72 6.71 7.48
CA GLY A 127 23.99 6.48 8.90
C GLY A 127 22.73 6.22 9.74
N GLY A 128 21.60 5.95 9.11
CA GLY A 128 20.32 5.70 9.78
C GLY A 128 20.35 4.47 10.68
N ARG A 129 19.70 4.56 11.83
CA ARG A 129 19.61 3.49 12.83
C ARG A 129 18.34 2.68 12.63
N ILE A 130 18.48 1.38 12.41
CA ILE A 130 17.36 0.44 12.35
C ILE A 130 17.63 -0.76 13.25
N ARG A 131 16.63 -1.16 14.03
CA ARG A 131 16.63 -2.37 14.85
C ARG A 131 15.66 -3.37 14.23
N PHE A 132 16.20 -4.37 13.55
CA PHE A 132 15.44 -5.52 13.06
C PHE A 132 15.15 -6.50 14.19
N GLU A 133 14.15 -7.37 13.98
CA GLU A 133 13.73 -8.38 14.96
C GLU A 133 13.44 -7.76 16.34
N THR A 134 12.90 -6.53 16.30
CA THR A 134 12.54 -5.73 17.46
C THR A 134 11.06 -5.34 17.33
N GLU A 135 10.22 -6.01 18.09
CA GLU A 135 8.78 -5.82 18.05
C GLU A 135 8.34 -4.78 19.06
N ALA A 136 7.73 -3.69 18.58
CA ALA A 136 7.03 -2.77 19.45
C ALA A 136 5.76 -3.46 19.99
N SER A 137 5.57 -3.41 21.30
CA SER A 137 4.42 -4.01 21.99
C SER A 137 3.39 -2.96 22.42
N ALA A 138 3.83 -1.74 22.74
CA ALA A 138 2.95 -0.64 23.11
C ALA A 138 3.64 0.72 22.93
N VAL A 139 2.82 1.75 22.69
CA VAL A 139 3.20 3.16 22.83
C VAL A 139 2.47 3.71 24.05
N LEU A 140 3.22 4.23 25.01
CA LEU A 140 2.70 4.79 26.25
C LEU A 140 2.91 6.31 26.26
N ASP A 141 2.07 7.01 27.04
CA ASP A 141 2.18 8.45 27.27
C ASP A 141 2.17 9.27 25.95
N ALA A 142 1.41 8.81 24.96
CA ALA A 142 1.30 9.46 23.64
C ALA A 142 0.67 10.87 23.73
N ASP A 143 -0.06 11.16 24.78
CA ASP A 143 -0.67 12.46 25.09
C ASP A 143 0.32 13.47 25.72
N THR A 144 1.56 13.07 25.93
CA THR A 144 2.63 13.91 26.47
C THR A 144 3.66 14.29 25.40
N ASP A 145 4.62 15.13 25.77
CA ASP A 145 5.78 15.51 24.96
C ASP A 145 6.94 14.48 25.00
N ARG A 146 6.75 13.36 25.72
CA ARG A 146 7.76 12.31 25.92
C ARG A 146 7.16 10.91 25.88
N PRO A 147 6.56 10.51 24.75
CA PRO A 147 6.03 9.16 24.58
C PRO A 147 7.13 8.11 24.74
N ARG A 148 6.71 6.93 25.18
CA ARG A 148 7.59 5.77 25.38
C ARG A 148 7.12 4.63 24.49
N VAL A 149 8.08 3.96 23.85
CA VAL A 149 7.81 2.75 23.08
C VAL A 149 8.38 1.56 23.84
N LEU A 150 7.53 0.61 24.18
CA LEU A 150 7.93 -0.67 24.74
C LEU A 150 8.21 -1.64 23.61
N VAL A 151 9.36 -2.30 23.65
CA VAL A 151 9.78 -3.25 22.63
C VAL A 151 10.24 -4.57 23.24
N ARG A 152 10.28 -5.60 22.40
CA ARG A 152 10.93 -6.88 22.68
C ARG A 152 11.88 -7.21 21.53
N ASP A 153 13.09 -7.63 21.88
CA ASP A 153 14.04 -8.13 20.89
C ASP A 153 13.66 -9.57 20.46
N ARG A 154 14.43 -10.13 19.54
CA ARG A 154 14.25 -11.51 19.03
C ARG A 154 14.30 -12.57 20.12
N ASP A 155 15.00 -12.31 21.23
CA ASP A 155 15.11 -13.23 22.36
C ASP A 155 13.98 -12.99 23.39
N GLY A 156 13.03 -12.08 23.10
CA GLY A 156 11.92 -11.70 23.97
C GLY A 156 12.31 -10.77 25.13
N ARG A 157 13.55 -10.25 25.13
CA ARG A 157 14.01 -9.34 26.20
C ARG A 157 13.32 -8.01 26.03
N PRO A 158 12.75 -7.46 27.11
CA PRO A 158 12.12 -6.15 27.09
C PRO A 158 13.15 -5.03 27.02
N ASP A 159 12.85 -4.02 26.22
CA ASP A 159 13.59 -2.76 26.12
C ASP A 159 12.62 -1.61 25.92
N ARG A 160 13.07 -0.36 26.02
CA ARG A 160 12.24 0.83 25.90
C ARG A 160 12.97 1.98 25.23
N TRP A 161 12.21 2.72 24.42
CA TRP A 161 12.67 3.94 23.75
C TRP A 161 11.85 5.13 24.23
N ARG A 162 12.49 6.29 24.35
CA ARG A 162 11.84 7.58 24.54
C ARG A 162 12.02 8.44 23.31
N ALA A 163 10.99 9.22 22.96
CA ALA A 163 11.06 10.13 21.84
C ALA A 163 10.26 11.41 22.11
N ARG A 164 10.40 12.41 21.25
CA ARG A 164 9.43 13.51 21.17
C ARG A 164 8.22 13.11 20.37
N TYR A 165 8.41 12.29 19.34
CA TYR A 165 7.35 11.80 18.47
C TYR A 165 7.49 10.32 18.17
N VAL A 166 6.35 9.66 17.98
CA VAL A 166 6.28 8.28 17.50
C VAL A 166 5.49 8.26 16.18
N ALA A 167 6.09 7.70 15.14
CA ALA A 167 5.45 7.48 13.86
C ALA A 167 5.08 6.00 13.69
N GLY A 168 3.81 5.66 13.79
CA GLY A 168 3.28 4.33 13.57
C GLY A 168 3.15 4.03 12.09
N CYS A 169 4.12 3.30 11.53
CA CYS A 169 4.17 2.79 10.17
C CYS A 169 4.16 1.25 10.15
N ASP A 170 3.72 0.62 11.23
CA ASP A 170 3.79 -0.81 11.55
C ASP A 170 2.59 -1.63 11.05
N GLY A 171 1.74 -0.98 10.25
CA GLY A 171 0.62 -1.61 9.55
C GLY A 171 -0.65 -1.75 10.40
N ARG A 172 -1.68 -2.37 9.80
CA ARG A 172 -3.03 -2.45 10.37
C ARG A 172 -3.13 -3.19 11.71
N HIS A 173 -2.17 -3.99 12.05
CA HIS A 173 -2.11 -4.79 13.29
C HIS A 173 -0.93 -4.39 14.18
N GLY A 174 -0.32 -3.23 13.91
CA GLY A 174 0.83 -2.74 14.64
C GLY A 174 0.51 -2.23 16.04
N ALA A 175 1.56 -2.10 16.85
CA ALA A 175 1.46 -1.60 18.22
C ALA A 175 0.97 -0.15 18.28
N ALA A 176 1.37 0.68 17.30
CA ALA A 176 0.94 2.08 17.23
C ALA A 176 -0.58 2.21 17.26
N ARG A 177 -1.24 1.48 16.38
CA ARG A 177 -2.70 1.49 16.25
C ARG A 177 -3.39 0.92 17.50
N ASN A 178 -2.83 -0.17 18.04
CA ASN A 178 -3.38 -0.86 19.21
C ASN A 178 -3.16 -0.08 20.51
N SER A 179 -2.27 0.90 20.53
CA SER A 179 -1.99 1.76 21.70
C SER A 179 -2.88 3.01 21.78
N LEU A 180 -3.73 3.24 20.76
CA LEU A 180 -4.67 4.36 20.80
C LEU A 180 -5.72 4.13 21.87
N PRO A 181 -5.99 5.15 22.74
CA PRO A 181 -7.05 5.03 23.72
C PRO A 181 -8.43 4.82 23.09
N PRO A 182 -9.34 4.10 23.76
CA PRO A 182 -10.72 3.98 23.31
C PRO A 182 -11.36 5.36 23.09
N GLY A 183 -11.92 5.56 21.90
CA GLY A 183 -12.57 6.84 21.54
C GLY A 183 -11.62 7.94 21.06
N ALA A 184 -10.30 7.75 21.09
CA ALA A 184 -9.35 8.74 20.57
C ALA A 184 -9.44 8.89 19.04
N VAL A 185 -9.84 7.85 18.35
CA VAL A 185 -10.02 7.82 16.89
C VAL A 185 -11.33 7.11 16.53
N ARG A 186 -11.95 7.52 15.43
CA ARG A 186 -13.05 6.81 14.79
C ARG A 186 -12.45 5.85 13.75
N ARG A 187 -12.91 4.63 13.74
CA ARG A 187 -12.56 3.65 12.71
C ARG A 187 -13.70 3.56 11.69
N HIS A 188 -13.39 3.83 10.44
CA HIS A 188 -14.27 3.60 9.30
C HIS A 188 -13.82 2.32 8.61
N HIS A 189 -14.67 1.28 8.63
CA HIS A 189 -14.35 -0.03 8.08
C HIS A 189 -15.42 -0.49 7.10
N SER A 190 -15.00 -1.07 5.99
CA SER A 190 -15.87 -1.69 5.00
C SER A 190 -15.26 -3.01 4.53
N ASP A 191 -16.00 -4.09 4.74
CA ASP A 191 -15.72 -5.39 4.16
C ASP A 191 -16.49 -5.50 2.83
N HIS A 192 -15.80 -5.77 1.73
CA HIS A 192 -16.43 -5.89 0.43
C HIS A 192 -17.03 -7.27 0.15
N GLY A 193 -16.89 -8.23 1.08
CA GLY A 193 -17.44 -9.59 0.96
C GLY A 193 -16.76 -10.47 -0.10
N LEU A 194 -15.60 -10.06 -0.58
CA LEU A 194 -14.88 -10.69 -1.68
C LEU A 194 -13.42 -10.88 -1.32
N SER A 195 -12.79 -11.88 -1.95
CA SER A 195 -11.35 -12.12 -1.86
C SER A 195 -10.74 -12.31 -3.24
N TRP A 196 -9.44 -12.08 -3.33
CA TRP A 196 -8.64 -12.42 -4.50
C TRP A 196 -7.63 -13.49 -4.15
N LEU A 197 -7.56 -14.53 -4.95
CA LEU A 197 -6.37 -15.35 -5.05
C LEU A 197 -5.34 -14.56 -5.89
N GLY A 198 -4.31 -14.06 -5.26
CA GLY A 198 -3.17 -13.42 -5.92
C GLY A 198 -2.06 -14.43 -6.12
N LEU A 199 -1.48 -14.48 -7.32
CA LEU A 199 -0.38 -15.38 -7.62
C LEU A 199 0.70 -14.73 -8.46
N LEU A 200 1.93 -15.24 -8.34
CA LEU A 200 3.04 -14.99 -9.25
C LEU A 200 3.35 -16.27 -10.03
N ALA A 201 3.49 -16.15 -11.33
CA ALA A 201 3.86 -17.24 -12.22
C ALA A 201 5.17 -16.92 -12.94
N GLU A 202 6.03 -17.91 -13.08
CA GLU A 202 7.21 -17.87 -13.97
C GLU A 202 6.70 -18.02 -15.40
N ALA A 203 6.13 -16.94 -15.92
CA ALA A 203 5.61 -16.84 -17.27
C ALA A 203 5.82 -15.42 -17.79
N PRO A 204 6.27 -15.23 -19.02
CA PRO A 204 6.32 -13.92 -19.64
C PRO A 204 4.90 -13.32 -19.69
N PRO A 205 4.77 -11.97 -19.62
CA PRO A 205 3.47 -11.34 -19.71
C PRO A 205 2.70 -11.76 -20.96
N SER A 206 1.43 -12.14 -20.77
CA SER A 206 0.55 -12.54 -21.86
C SER A 206 0.05 -11.34 -22.67
N MET A 207 0.17 -10.14 -22.13
CA MET A 207 -0.26 -8.89 -22.78
C MET A 207 0.58 -7.71 -22.30
N PRO A 208 0.72 -6.64 -23.12
CA PRO A 208 1.60 -5.51 -22.80
C PRO A 208 1.03 -4.56 -21.76
N ALA A 209 -0.26 -4.67 -21.44
CA ALA A 209 -0.96 -3.79 -20.52
C ALA A 209 -1.38 -4.53 -19.24
N VAL A 210 -1.66 -3.77 -18.18
CA VAL A 210 -2.47 -4.28 -17.08
C VAL A 210 -3.85 -4.59 -17.63
N ALA A 211 -4.34 -5.81 -17.41
CA ALA A 211 -5.66 -6.20 -17.88
C ALA A 211 -6.60 -6.54 -16.71
N TYR A 212 -7.81 -6.03 -16.81
CA TYR A 212 -8.93 -6.25 -15.91
C TYR A 212 -10.02 -6.99 -16.66
N ALA A 213 -10.20 -8.26 -16.37
CA ALA A 213 -11.26 -9.07 -16.97
C ALA A 213 -12.48 -9.09 -16.05
N VAL A 214 -13.63 -8.68 -16.58
CA VAL A 214 -14.93 -8.68 -15.92
C VAL A 214 -15.79 -9.73 -16.58
N HIS A 215 -15.97 -10.86 -15.93
CA HIS A 215 -16.64 -12.05 -16.46
C HIS A 215 -17.78 -12.48 -15.53
N GLY A 216 -18.79 -13.20 -16.02
CA GLY A 216 -19.90 -13.71 -15.21
C GLY A 216 -19.47 -14.64 -14.06
N ARG A 217 -18.29 -15.26 -14.15
CA ARG A 217 -17.68 -16.04 -13.06
C ARG A 217 -16.81 -15.21 -12.11
N GLY A 218 -16.76 -13.90 -12.26
CA GLY A 218 -16.00 -12.99 -11.42
C GLY A 218 -14.76 -12.42 -12.13
N PHE A 219 -14.08 -11.54 -11.41
CA PHE A 219 -12.91 -10.80 -11.88
C PHE A 219 -11.68 -11.69 -12.08
N ALA A 220 -10.87 -11.35 -13.09
CA ALA A 220 -9.48 -11.78 -13.20
C ALA A 220 -8.58 -10.59 -13.60
N GLY A 221 -7.36 -10.57 -13.09
CA GLY A 221 -6.38 -9.52 -13.34
C GLY A 221 -5.05 -10.06 -13.84
N HIS A 222 -4.40 -9.30 -14.73
CA HIS A 222 -3.05 -9.58 -15.23
C HIS A 222 -2.19 -8.32 -15.09
N MET A 223 -0.96 -8.50 -14.60
CA MET A 223 0.02 -7.44 -14.47
C MET A 223 1.42 -7.99 -14.69
N ALA A 224 2.17 -7.45 -15.64
CA ALA A 224 3.60 -7.75 -15.82
C ALA A 224 4.38 -7.33 -14.55
N ARG A 225 5.29 -8.20 -14.07
CA ARG A 225 6.23 -7.87 -12.99
C ARG A 225 7.63 -7.68 -13.53
N THR A 226 8.09 -8.65 -14.30
CA THR A 226 9.34 -8.61 -15.06
C THR A 226 9.07 -9.14 -16.47
N ALA A 227 10.10 -9.33 -17.27
CA ALA A 227 9.96 -9.99 -18.58
C ALA A 227 9.60 -11.48 -18.45
N GLU A 228 9.92 -12.10 -17.32
CA GLU A 228 9.78 -13.54 -17.06
C GLU A 228 8.72 -13.87 -16.03
N VAL A 229 8.21 -12.89 -15.29
CA VAL A 229 7.27 -13.10 -14.18
C VAL A 229 6.03 -12.24 -14.36
N THR A 230 4.88 -12.88 -14.27
CA THR A 230 3.56 -12.24 -14.33
C THR A 230 2.79 -12.45 -13.03
N ARG A 231 2.13 -11.39 -12.58
CA ARG A 231 1.17 -11.44 -11.49
C ARG A 231 -0.24 -11.59 -12.06
N TYR A 232 -0.97 -12.56 -11.52
CA TYR A 232 -2.38 -12.73 -11.80
C TYR A 232 -3.22 -12.61 -10.52
N TYR A 233 -4.47 -12.27 -10.69
CA TYR A 233 -5.50 -12.27 -9.66
C TYR A 233 -6.74 -13.01 -10.16
N VAL A 234 -7.37 -13.77 -9.28
CA VAL A 234 -8.66 -14.44 -9.55
C VAL A 234 -9.59 -14.14 -8.38
N GLN A 235 -10.75 -13.56 -8.66
CA GLN A 235 -11.78 -13.39 -7.63
C GLN A 235 -12.22 -14.75 -7.10
N CYS A 236 -12.30 -14.87 -5.79
CA CYS A 236 -12.80 -16.04 -5.08
C CYS A 236 -13.71 -15.61 -3.92
N GLU A 237 -14.44 -16.56 -3.37
CA GLU A 237 -15.30 -16.34 -2.21
C GLU A 237 -14.47 -16.06 -0.96
N ARG A 238 -15.01 -15.24 -0.07
CA ARG A 238 -14.38 -14.96 1.22
C ARG A 238 -14.25 -16.26 2.04
N GLY A 239 -13.13 -16.39 2.74
CA GLY A 239 -12.80 -17.61 3.51
C GLY A 239 -12.21 -18.74 2.66
N THR A 240 -12.02 -18.54 1.36
CA THR A 240 -11.32 -19.51 0.50
C THR A 240 -9.85 -19.65 0.95
N SER A 241 -9.36 -20.89 1.03
CA SER A 241 -7.93 -21.18 1.22
C SER A 241 -7.18 -21.19 -0.11
N ALA A 242 -5.96 -20.65 -0.13
CA ALA A 242 -5.12 -20.68 -1.33
C ALA A 242 -4.74 -22.11 -1.75
N GLU A 243 -4.65 -23.02 -0.79
CA GLU A 243 -4.32 -24.45 -0.98
C GLU A 243 -5.45 -25.21 -1.70
N SER A 244 -6.70 -24.74 -1.60
CA SER A 244 -7.86 -25.34 -2.29
C SER A 244 -7.87 -25.11 -3.80
N TRP A 245 -6.94 -24.31 -4.32
CA TRP A 245 -6.79 -24.03 -5.73
C TRP A 245 -5.60 -24.82 -6.31
N SER A 246 -5.87 -25.85 -7.11
CA SER A 246 -4.81 -26.51 -7.91
C SER A 246 -4.30 -25.57 -9.00
N GLU A 247 -3.10 -25.83 -9.52
CA GLU A 247 -2.54 -25.01 -10.63
C GLU A 247 -3.41 -25.11 -11.87
N ASP A 248 -3.91 -26.31 -12.21
CA ASP A 248 -4.80 -26.50 -13.35
C ASP A 248 -6.08 -25.67 -13.21
N ARG A 249 -6.73 -25.72 -12.04
CA ARG A 249 -7.91 -24.87 -11.78
C ARG A 249 -7.61 -23.39 -11.91
N ILE A 250 -6.44 -22.93 -11.44
CA ILE A 250 -6.02 -21.53 -11.56
C ILE A 250 -5.94 -21.13 -13.04
N TRP A 251 -5.26 -21.93 -13.85
CA TRP A 251 -5.06 -21.63 -15.26
C TRP A 251 -6.36 -21.74 -16.06
N ASP A 252 -7.23 -22.70 -15.77
CA ASP A 252 -8.55 -22.84 -16.38
C ASP A 252 -9.43 -21.61 -16.11
N GLU A 253 -9.50 -21.15 -14.86
CA GLU A 253 -10.27 -19.95 -14.49
C GLU A 253 -9.69 -18.68 -15.09
N LEU A 254 -8.38 -18.52 -15.11
CA LEU A 254 -7.72 -17.39 -15.76
C LEU A 254 -7.97 -17.39 -17.28
N ALA A 255 -7.79 -18.54 -17.95
CA ALA A 255 -8.03 -18.66 -19.37
C ALA A 255 -9.48 -18.37 -19.74
N LEU A 256 -10.43 -18.88 -18.94
CA LEU A 256 -11.86 -18.64 -19.15
C LEU A 256 -12.23 -17.16 -18.97
N ARG A 257 -11.82 -16.56 -17.83
CA ARG A 257 -12.24 -15.18 -17.49
C ARG A 257 -11.55 -14.11 -18.34
N MET A 258 -10.33 -14.38 -18.80
CA MET A 258 -9.55 -13.44 -19.62
C MET A 258 -9.72 -13.63 -21.14
N ARG A 259 -10.51 -14.62 -21.55
CA ARG A 259 -10.74 -14.93 -22.96
C ARG A 259 -11.39 -13.76 -23.68
N THR A 260 -10.87 -13.46 -24.89
CA THR A 260 -11.50 -12.57 -25.86
C THR A 260 -11.34 -13.20 -27.25
N ALA A 261 -12.22 -12.87 -28.18
CA ALA A 261 -12.24 -13.48 -29.53
C ALA A 261 -10.95 -13.21 -30.33
N ASP A 262 -10.26 -12.09 -30.01
CA ASP A 262 -9.11 -11.57 -30.77
C ASP A 262 -7.78 -11.72 -30.01
N TYR A 263 -7.73 -12.52 -28.95
CA TYR A 263 -6.52 -12.71 -28.16
C TYR A 263 -6.20 -14.19 -27.96
N GLY A 264 -4.93 -14.53 -28.11
CA GLY A 264 -4.43 -15.89 -27.97
C GLY A 264 -4.50 -16.42 -26.52
N PRO A 265 -4.06 -17.66 -26.29
CA PRO A 265 -3.99 -18.23 -24.94
C PRO A 265 -3.01 -17.45 -24.04
N LEU A 266 -3.26 -17.52 -22.73
CA LEU A 266 -2.32 -16.95 -21.74
C LEU A 266 -1.02 -17.75 -21.75
N ASN A 267 0.10 -17.05 -21.55
CA ASN A 267 1.36 -17.69 -21.24
C ASN A 267 1.27 -18.29 -19.83
N GLN A 268 1.29 -19.60 -19.76
CA GLN A 268 1.25 -20.36 -18.52
C GLN A 268 2.68 -20.66 -18.03
N GLY A 269 2.85 -20.82 -16.73
CA GLY A 269 4.10 -21.20 -16.13
C GLY A 269 3.89 -21.65 -14.69
N ARG A 270 4.95 -22.09 -14.05
CA ARG A 270 4.93 -22.57 -12.66
C ARG A 270 4.49 -21.45 -11.71
N VAL A 271 3.53 -21.72 -10.85
CA VAL A 271 3.11 -20.79 -9.80
C VAL A 271 4.16 -20.80 -8.69
N ILE A 272 4.91 -19.69 -8.55
CA ILE A 272 5.99 -19.56 -7.57
C ILE A 272 5.53 -18.98 -6.23
N GLN A 273 4.41 -18.29 -6.22
CA GLN A 273 3.79 -17.75 -5.01
C GLN A 273 2.29 -17.61 -5.21
N ARG A 274 1.52 -17.92 -4.17
CA ARG A 274 0.07 -17.65 -4.13
C ARG A 274 -0.38 -17.29 -2.72
N GLY A 275 -1.49 -16.56 -2.61
CA GLY A 275 -2.08 -16.19 -1.32
C GLY A 275 -3.42 -15.51 -1.51
N ILE A 276 -4.23 -15.53 -0.48
CA ILE A 276 -5.54 -14.86 -0.47
C ILE A 276 -5.38 -13.44 0.04
N VAL A 277 -6.08 -12.52 -0.60
CA VAL A 277 -6.20 -11.13 -0.21
C VAL A 277 -7.68 -10.81 -0.06
N ASP A 278 -8.11 -10.59 1.17
CA ASP A 278 -9.46 -10.12 1.45
C ASP A 278 -9.59 -8.64 1.04
N LEU A 279 -10.68 -8.31 0.34
CA LEU A 279 -10.92 -6.95 -0.08
C LEU A 279 -11.62 -6.20 1.05
N GLU A 280 -10.85 -5.37 1.72
CA GLU A 280 -11.29 -4.55 2.85
C GLU A 280 -10.80 -3.12 2.68
N SER A 281 -11.54 -2.20 3.23
CA SER A 281 -11.15 -0.80 3.38
C SER A 281 -11.23 -0.40 4.85
N ASP A 282 -10.26 0.38 5.32
CA ASP A 282 -10.19 0.79 6.71
C ASP A 282 -9.50 2.16 6.80
N VAL A 283 -10.08 3.10 7.54
CA VAL A 283 -9.51 4.45 7.77
C VAL A 283 -9.70 4.81 9.24
N LEU A 284 -8.65 5.29 9.87
CA LEU A 284 -8.72 5.91 11.19
C LEU A 284 -8.86 7.43 11.04
N GLU A 285 -9.59 8.05 11.93
CA GLU A 285 -9.82 9.50 11.96
C GLU A 285 -9.97 9.99 13.39
N PRO A 286 -9.07 10.92 13.86
CA PRO A 286 -7.88 11.47 13.19
C PRO A 286 -6.73 10.47 13.06
N LEU A 287 -5.67 10.82 12.30
CA LEU A 287 -4.44 10.03 12.14
C LEU A 287 -3.38 10.38 13.19
N ARG A 288 -3.80 11.02 14.26
CA ARG A 288 -2.93 11.51 15.34
C ARG A 288 -3.60 11.37 16.69
N HIS A 289 -2.81 11.03 17.69
CA HIS A 289 -3.17 11.16 19.10
C HIS A 289 -1.96 11.67 19.88
N GLY A 290 -2.02 12.92 20.34
CA GLY A 290 -0.88 13.57 21.00
C GLY A 290 0.37 13.57 20.14
N SER A 291 1.43 12.92 20.62
CA SER A 291 2.73 12.75 19.96
C SER A 291 2.84 11.49 19.09
N LEU A 292 1.78 10.69 18.98
CA LEU A 292 1.67 9.50 18.12
C LEU A 292 0.97 9.87 16.82
N PHE A 293 1.64 9.62 15.69
CA PHE A 293 1.13 9.80 14.32
C PHE A 293 1.06 8.47 13.60
N LEU A 294 0.07 8.28 12.75
CA LEU A 294 -0.11 7.05 11.96
C LEU A 294 0.09 7.34 10.47
N ALA A 295 0.81 6.46 9.77
CA ALA A 295 1.01 6.53 8.33
C ALA A 295 1.00 5.12 7.68
N GLY A 296 0.68 5.06 6.38
CA GLY A 296 0.56 3.82 5.63
C GLY A 296 -0.57 2.93 6.13
N ASP A 297 -0.37 1.60 6.09
CA ASP A 297 -1.41 0.63 6.50
C ASP A 297 -1.81 0.78 8.00
N ALA A 298 -1.05 1.52 8.81
CA ALA A 298 -1.44 1.87 10.18
C ALA A 298 -2.51 2.97 10.22
N ALA A 299 -2.51 3.88 9.27
CA ALA A 299 -3.49 4.96 9.12
C ALA A 299 -4.71 4.51 8.34
N SER A 300 -4.48 3.88 7.18
CA SER A 300 -5.54 3.47 6.28
C SER A 300 -5.17 2.23 5.46
N LEU A 301 -6.14 1.34 5.28
CA LEU A 301 -6.03 0.19 4.40
C LEU A 301 -6.95 0.39 3.19
N LEU A 302 -6.40 0.22 1.99
CA LEU A 302 -7.17 0.24 0.76
C LEU A 302 -7.19 -1.15 0.13
N SER A 303 -8.31 -1.48 -0.50
CA SER A 303 -8.37 -2.61 -1.41
C SER A 303 -7.29 -2.47 -2.51
N PRO A 304 -6.63 -3.55 -2.93
CA PRO A 304 -5.59 -3.50 -3.95
C PRO A 304 -6.10 -3.16 -5.36
N SER A 305 -7.40 -3.00 -5.55
CA SER A 305 -8.08 -2.78 -6.84
C SER A 305 -7.56 -1.57 -7.63
N ALA A 306 -7.04 -0.55 -6.95
CA ALA A 306 -6.52 0.67 -7.54
C ALA A 306 -5.01 0.89 -7.32
N ALA A 307 -4.30 -0.07 -6.69
CA ALA A 307 -2.86 -0.01 -6.40
C ALA A 307 -2.41 1.26 -5.65
N LYS A 308 -3.21 1.80 -4.72
CA LYS A 308 -2.97 3.08 -4.03
C LYS A 308 -2.14 2.99 -2.74
N GLY A 309 -2.11 1.84 -2.06
CA GLY A 309 -1.56 1.73 -0.71
C GLY A 309 -0.11 2.21 -0.56
N ALA A 310 0.80 1.74 -1.42
CA ALA A 310 2.21 2.17 -1.36
C ALA A 310 2.38 3.66 -1.71
N ASN A 311 1.55 4.18 -2.61
CA ASN A 311 1.58 5.58 -3.02
C ASN A 311 1.13 6.52 -1.89
N LEU A 312 0.05 6.17 -1.19
CA LEU A 312 -0.39 6.89 0.01
C LEU A 312 0.67 6.80 1.11
N ALA A 313 1.25 5.64 1.35
CA ALA A 313 2.28 5.45 2.36
C ALA A 313 3.48 6.39 2.17
N VAL A 314 3.93 6.59 0.94
CA VAL A 314 5.03 7.53 0.61
C VAL A 314 4.57 8.98 0.78
N LEU A 315 3.37 9.33 0.34
CA LEU A 315 2.83 10.69 0.47
C LEU A 315 2.59 11.07 1.94
N GLU A 316 1.99 10.18 2.72
CA GLU A 316 1.77 10.40 4.16
C GLU A 316 3.09 10.57 4.91
N ALA A 317 4.10 9.75 4.58
CA ALA A 317 5.44 9.86 5.14
C ALA A 317 6.11 11.20 4.78
N GLU A 318 5.95 11.69 3.56
CA GLU A 318 6.44 13.03 3.14
C GLU A 318 5.76 14.14 3.93
N ILE A 319 4.42 14.12 4.02
CA ILE A 319 3.66 15.14 4.77
C ILE A 319 4.08 15.15 6.24
N LEU A 320 4.16 13.96 6.87
CA LEU A 320 4.58 13.83 8.25
C LEU A 320 6.02 14.27 8.46
N GLY A 321 6.92 13.87 7.57
CA GLY A 321 8.34 14.22 7.64
C GLY A 321 8.55 15.72 7.61
N GLN A 322 7.92 16.43 6.66
CA GLN A 322 8.00 17.89 6.57
C GLN A 322 7.43 18.59 7.82
N ALA A 323 6.33 18.08 8.37
CA ALA A 323 5.72 18.61 9.58
C ALA A 323 6.63 18.41 10.81
N LEU A 324 7.22 17.21 10.98
CA LEU A 324 8.16 16.93 12.06
C LEU A 324 9.43 17.78 11.97
N ILE A 325 10.01 17.94 10.78
CA ILE A 325 11.17 18.78 10.53
C ILE A 325 10.86 20.24 10.89
N ALA A 326 9.69 20.75 10.51
CA ALA A 326 9.28 22.12 10.81
C ALA A 326 9.20 22.35 12.33
N ASP A 327 8.60 21.42 13.07
CA ASP A 327 8.47 21.54 14.52
C ASP A 327 9.83 21.36 15.22
N LEU A 328 10.56 20.28 14.90
CA LEU A 328 11.80 19.93 15.59
C LEU A 328 12.92 20.97 15.39
N LEU A 329 13.02 21.56 14.20
CA LEU A 329 14.08 22.53 13.87
C LEU A 329 13.66 23.99 14.09
N ARG A 330 12.37 24.31 14.01
CA ARG A 330 11.89 25.69 14.02
C ARG A 330 10.81 25.98 15.06
N GLY A 331 10.31 24.97 15.77
CA GLY A 331 9.18 25.11 16.70
C GLY A 331 7.84 25.38 16.00
N ASP A 332 7.72 25.10 14.69
CA ASP A 332 6.49 25.30 13.94
C ASP A 332 5.65 24.03 13.92
N SER A 333 4.69 23.93 14.84
CA SER A 333 3.78 22.79 14.99
C SER A 333 2.58 22.80 14.01
N ALA A 334 2.38 23.86 13.25
CA ALA A 334 1.20 24.02 12.40
C ALA A 334 1.03 22.89 11.37
N GLY A 335 2.13 22.32 10.86
CA GLY A 335 2.12 21.15 9.99
C GLY A 335 1.60 19.90 10.71
N LEU A 336 2.02 19.67 11.94
CA LEU A 336 1.59 18.55 12.78
C LEU A 336 0.09 18.64 13.11
N GLU A 337 -0.42 19.84 13.36
CA GLU A 337 -1.84 20.07 13.64
C GLU A 337 -2.70 19.74 12.41
N ARG A 338 -2.24 20.11 11.21
CA ARG A 338 -2.96 19.86 9.94
C ARG A 338 -2.70 18.48 9.32
N TYR A 339 -1.80 17.69 9.90
CA TYR A 339 -1.40 16.39 9.33
C TYR A 339 -2.59 15.48 8.99
N SER A 340 -3.49 15.29 9.97
CA SER A 340 -4.66 14.42 9.79
C SER A 340 -5.55 14.91 8.64
N ASP A 341 -5.88 16.19 8.60
CA ASP A 341 -6.78 16.75 7.58
C ASP A 341 -6.15 16.66 6.17
N GLN A 342 -4.85 16.95 6.05
CA GLN A 342 -4.12 16.85 4.79
C GLN A 342 -4.10 15.42 4.27
N CYS A 343 -3.77 14.44 5.11
CA CYS A 343 -3.72 13.04 4.70
C CYS A 343 -5.14 12.48 4.45
N LEU A 344 -6.12 12.76 5.32
CA LEU A 344 -7.49 12.26 5.16
C LEU A 344 -8.14 12.74 3.87
N SER A 345 -7.87 13.98 3.43
CA SER A 345 -8.41 14.49 2.16
C SER A 345 -7.98 13.63 0.96
N VAL A 346 -6.74 13.14 0.95
CA VAL A 346 -6.20 12.28 -0.11
C VAL A 346 -6.62 10.83 0.08
N ILE A 347 -6.61 10.34 1.33
CA ILE A 347 -7.05 8.98 1.67
C ILE A 347 -8.51 8.76 1.23
N TRP A 348 -9.42 9.69 1.55
CA TRP A 348 -10.82 9.54 1.20
C TRP A 348 -11.06 9.58 -0.31
N ARG A 349 -10.30 10.39 -1.06
CA ARG A 349 -10.35 10.38 -2.52
C ARG A 349 -9.86 9.05 -3.09
N ALA A 350 -8.79 8.48 -2.53
CA ALA A 350 -8.29 7.18 -2.93
C ALA A 350 -9.24 6.03 -2.56
N GLN A 351 -9.91 6.12 -1.38
CA GLN A 351 -10.95 5.18 -0.97
C GLN A 351 -12.15 5.20 -1.91
N GLU A 352 -12.64 6.40 -2.26
CA GLU A 352 -13.76 6.55 -3.20
C GLU A 352 -13.45 5.88 -4.53
N PHE A 353 -12.28 6.18 -5.12
CA PHE A 353 -11.88 5.55 -6.37
C PHE A 353 -11.66 4.03 -6.24
N SER A 354 -11.09 3.56 -5.13
CA SER A 354 -10.93 2.13 -4.88
C SER A 354 -12.28 1.41 -4.77
N HIS A 355 -13.26 1.99 -4.09
CA HIS A 355 -14.63 1.49 -4.02
C HIS A 355 -15.32 1.48 -5.39
N TRP A 356 -15.12 2.53 -6.18
CA TRP A 356 -15.62 2.59 -7.54
C TRP A 356 -15.02 1.48 -8.41
N MET A 357 -13.71 1.22 -8.30
CA MET A 357 -13.04 0.11 -8.99
C MET A 357 -13.59 -1.26 -8.56
N ILE A 358 -13.83 -1.48 -7.28
CA ILE A 358 -14.45 -2.72 -6.80
C ILE A 358 -15.81 -2.92 -7.48
N ARG A 359 -16.68 -1.90 -7.49
CA ARG A 359 -17.99 -1.97 -8.13
C ARG A 359 -17.94 -2.05 -9.65
N LEU A 360 -16.84 -1.66 -10.28
CA LEU A 360 -16.60 -1.80 -11.70
C LEU A 360 -16.18 -3.23 -12.06
N LEU A 361 -15.31 -3.83 -11.23
CA LEU A 361 -14.63 -5.08 -11.56
C LEU A 361 -15.38 -6.33 -11.06
N HIS A 362 -16.20 -6.20 -10.00
CA HIS A 362 -16.78 -7.35 -9.32
C HIS A 362 -18.31 -7.33 -9.32
N ASP A 363 -18.91 -8.51 -9.38
CA ASP A 363 -20.28 -8.71 -8.93
C ASP A 363 -20.26 -8.88 -7.41
N VAL A 364 -20.92 -7.97 -6.71
CA VAL A 364 -21.14 -8.07 -5.28
C VAL A 364 -22.44 -8.86 -5.08
N PRO A 365 -22.41 -10.04 -4.43
CA PRO A 365 -23.62 -10.80 -4.16
C PRO A 365 -24.61 -10.00 -3.29
N GLY A 366 -25.90 -10.11 -3.61
CA GLY A 366 -26.92 -9.44 -2.83
C GLY A 366 -28.29 -9.43 -3.54
N PRO A 367 -29.35 -8.96 -2.87
CA PRO A 367 -30.71 -8.97 -3.43
C PRO A 367 -30.84 -8.14 -4.71
N ASP A 368 -29.97 -7.13 -4.91
CA ASP A 368 -29.99 -6.23 -6.07
C ASP A 368 -28.93 -6.62 -7.14
N SER A 369 -28.46 -7.86 -7.16
CA SER A 369 -27.35 -8.27 -8.02
C SER A 369 -27.58 -7.98 -9.51
N SER A 370 -28.78 -8.19 -10.03
CA SER A 370 -29.14 -7.89 -11.42
C SER A 370 -29.04 -6.40 -11.76
N PHE A 371 -29.50 -5.54 -10.85
CA PHE A 371 -29.41 -4.09 -11.00
C PHE A 371 -27.96 -3.62 -10.92
N GLN A 372 -27.17 -4.14 -10.00
CA GLN A 372 -25.74 -3.82 -9.89
C GLN A 372 -24.97 -4.29 -11.12
N HIS A 373 -25.32 -5.44 -11.69
CA HIS A 373 -24.76 -5.93 -12.95
C HIS A 373 -25.05 -4.96 -14.11
N ALA A 374 -26.31 -4.49 -14.23
CA ALA A 374 -26.67 -3.51 -15.27
C ALA A 374 -25.91 -2.19 -15.09
N LEU A 375 -25.76 -1.69 -13.86
CA LEU A 375 -24.96 -0.50 -13.56
C LEU A 375 -23.47 -0.70 -13.92
N ARG A 376 -22.90 -1.86 -13.64
CA ARG A 376 -21.52 -2.19 -14.01
C ARG A 376 -21.31 -2.15 -15.52
N ARG A 377 -22.19 -2.79 -16.29
CA ARG A 377 -22.16 -2.71 -17.76
C ARG A 377 -22.25 -1.28 -18.26
N SER A 378 -23.12 -0.45 -17.68
CA SER A 378 -23.24 0.97 -18.02
C SER A 378 -21.95 1.75 -17.70
N ARG A 379 -21.29 1.48 -16.56
CA ARG A 379 -19.99 2.09 -16.21
C ARG A 379 -18.90 1.73 -17.22
N LEU A 380 -18.79 0.44 -17.61
CA LEU A 380 -17.83 -0.03 -18.60
C LEU A 380 -18.11 0.59 -19.98
N ALA A 381 -19.37 0.64 -20.40
CA ALA A 381 -19.77 1.31 -21.65
C ALA A 381 -19.40 2.81 -21.63
N SER A 382 -19.63 3.49 -20.50
CA SER A 382 -19.26 4.90 -20.35
C SER A 382 -17.75 5.11 -20.42
N LEU A 383 -16.94 4.23 -19.79
CA LEU A 383 -15.48 4.27 -19.91
C LEU A 383 -15.01 4.05 -21.34
N ARG A 384 -15.68 3.19 -22.09
CA ARG A 384 -15.34 2.91 -23.48
C ARG A 384 -15.62 4.09 -24.39
N THR A 385 -16.68 4.88 -24.15
CA THR A 385 -17.22 5.84 -25.11
C THR A 385 -17.12 7.31 -24.69
N SER A 386 -17.05 7.61 -23.40
CA SER A 386 -17.09 8.98 -22.87
C SER A 386 -15.71 9.51 -22.51
N ARG A 387 -15.23 10.53 -23.23
CA ARG A 387 -13.93 11.17 -22.97
C ARG A 387 -13.84 11.77 -21.55
N SER A 388 -14.92 12.37 -21.05
CA SER A 388 -14.94 12.92 -19.68
C SER A 388 -14.81 11.81 -18.63
N ARG A 389 -15.42 10.64 -18.82
CA ARG A 389 -15.26 9.48 -17.95
C ARG A 389 -13.85 8.90 -18.01
N GLN A 390 -13.26 8.86 -19.19
CA GLN A 390 -11.87 8.43 -19.38
C GLN A 390 -10.90 9.36 -18.68
N ASN A 391 -11.08 10.68 -18.80
CA ASN A 391 -10.25 11.68 -18.09
C ASN A 391 -10.39 11.53 -16.57
N TRP A 392 -11.62 11.44 -16.05
CA TRP A 392 -11.87 11.22 -14.64
C TRP A 392 -11.21 9.92 -14.13
N PHE A 393 -11.33 8.83 -14.91
CA PHE A 393 -10.67 7.56 -14.58
C PHE A 393 -9.15 7.75 -14.51
N ALA A 394 -8.53 8.34 -15.53
CA ALA A 394 -7.09 8.52 -15.59
C ALA A 394 -6.57 9.36 -14.41
N GLU A 395 -7.22 10.49 -14.11
CA GLU A 395 -6.84 11.37 -13.01
C GLU A 395 -6.90 10.66 -11.63
N ASN A 396 -7.86 9.78 -11.43
CA ASN A 396 -7.98 9.02 -10.19
C ASN A 396 -7.17 7.73 -10.22
N TYR A 397 -6.94 7.13 -11.39
CA TYR A 397 -6.16 5.91 -11.52
C TYR A 397 -4.67 6.15 -11.28
N VAL A 398 -4.10 7.22 -11.82
CA VAL A 398 -2.70 7.60 -11.62
C VAL A 398 -2.54 8.54 -10.42
N GLY A 399 -3.47 9.47 -10.20
CA GLY A 399 -3.40 10.42 -9.10
C GLY A 399 -3.52 9.77 -7.71
N VAL A 400 -2.83 10.36 -6.74
CA VAL A 400 -2.97 10.05 -5.30
C VAL A 400 -3.38 11.33 -4.61
#